data_f8bdcc01c1c27ea06ed0876b43bc4a36
#
_entry.id   f8bdcc01c1c27ea06ed0876b43bc4a36
#
_cell.length_a   1.000
_cell.length_b   1.000
_cell.length_c   1.000
_cell.angle_alpha   90.00
_cell.angle_beta   90.00
_cell.angle_gamma   90.00
#
_symmetry.space_group_name_H-M   'P 1'
#
loop_
_entity.id
_entity.type
_entity.pdbx_description
1 polymer ?
#
loop_
_entity_poly.entity_id
_entity_poly.type
_entity_poly.pdbx_seq_one_letter_code
_entity_poly.pdbx_strand_id
1 'polypeptide(L)'
;MQLDPFGFCNAKCWFCPVRYIPQPEEGSGNMPLDLMEKIFADLDSEKRKPNGVVSPNFNFFTTAHYNEVLLYKHVKEMFDLARKYKFTTYVLSNGISLHKHNVDLIAEYPDVVKHVGLNIPAFEKELWAKRSGFSADQFDRLCSNLEYASQKLSYLKDELQIHVNGLSQDLFTNNYVKKGPEFDSHNYDLANEHTTQVNLAKKLFPVFKVMNPYIFDRAGYINNVLSNQEFSKQLMTGKK
;
A
#
# COMPACT_ATOMS: atom_id res chain seq x y z
N MET A 1 -13.49 -6.79 -5.52
CA MET A 1 -14.12 -5.48 -5.18
C MET A 1 -13.12 -4.64 -4.43
N GLN A 2 -13.12 -3.33 -4.65
CA GLN A 2 -12.40 -2.40 -3.78
C GLN A 2 -13.39 -1.82 -2.77
N LEU A 3 -13.02 -1.81 -1.51
CA LEU A 3 -13.79 -1.28 -0.40
C LEU A 3 -12.86 -0.36 0.41
N ASP A 4 -13.13 0.93 0.43
CA ASP A 4 -12.36 1.90 1.20
C ASP A 4 -13.09 2.19 2.54
N PRO A 5 -12.81 1.44 3.61
CA PRO A 5 -13.52 1.58 4.87
C PRO A 5 -13.10 2.82 5.66
N PHE A 6 -12.02 3.47 5.21
CA PHE A 6 -11.36 4.54 5.93
C PHE A 6 -10.67 5.50 4.96
N GLY A 7 -10.78 6.79 5.18
CA GLY A 7 -10.31 7.82 4.24
C GLY A 7 -8.98 8.49 4.60
N PHE A 8 -8.25 8.00 5.61
CA PHE A 8 -7.04 8.63 6.13
C PHE A 8 -5.79 7.74 5.96
N CYS A 9 -4.62 8.35 5.73
CA CYS A 9 -3.33 7.71 5.76
C CYS A 9 -2.33 8.57 6.56
N ASN A 10 -1.61 7.94 7.49
CA ASN A 10 -0.57 8.60 8.28
C ASN A 10 0.75 8.82 7.51
N ALA A 11 0.92 8.21 6.34
CA ALA A 11 2.06 8.43 5.46
C ALA A 11 1.80 9.54 4.43
N LYS A 12 2.87 10.15 3.95
CA LYS A 12 2.86 11.16 2.87
C LYS A 12 3.86 10.75 1.78
N CYS A 13 3.66 9.54 1.24
CA CYS A 13 4.57 8.98 0.24
C CYS A 13 4.64 9.86 -1.00
N TRP A 14 5.86 10.08 -1.51
CA TRP A 14 6.15 10.97 -2.63
C TRP A 14 5.36 10.65 -3.92
N PHE A 15 5.06 9.39 -4.15
CA PHE A 15 4.31 8.90 -5.32
C PHE A 15 2.80 8.87 -5.10
N CYS A 16 2.30 9.20 -3.89
CA CYS A 16 0.89 9.05 -3.54
C CYS A 16 0.17 10.39 -3.58
N PRO A 17 -1.01 10.48 -4.21
CA PRO A 17 -1.83 11.68 -4.20
C PRO A 17 -2.17 12.21 -2.80
N VAL A 18 -2.24 11.34 -1.80
CA VAL A 18 -2.45 11.67 -0.38
C VAL A 18 -1.48 12.76 0.13
N ARG A 19 -0.27 12.84 -0.44
CA ARG A 19 0.70 13.88 -0.10
C ARG A 19 0.26 15.28 -0.53
N TYR A 20 -0.55 15.38 -1.59
CA TYR A 20 -0.81 16.61 -2.34
C TYR A 20 -2.26 17.09 -2.25
N ILE A 21 -3.16 16.24 -1.78
CA ILE A 21 -4.55 16.55 -1.58
C ILE A 21 -4.86 16.70 -0.08
N PRO A 22 -5.80 17.58 0.30
CA PRO A 22 -6.29 17.63 1.66
C PRO A 22 -6.81 16.26 2.09
N GLN A 23 -6.35 15.80 3.24
CA GLN A 23 -6.87 14.58 3.85
C GLN A 23 -8.00 14.91 4.83
N PRO A 24 -8.95 13.98 5.00
CA PRO A 24 -9.90 14.09 6.10
C PRO A 24 -9.15 14.09 7.44
N GLU A 25 -9.75 14.67 8.46
CA GLU A 25 -9.18 14.60 9.82
C GLU A 25 -9.04 13.14 10.26
N GLU A 26 -8.00 12.85 11.04
CA GLU A 26 -7.78 11.52 11.59
C GLU A 26 -9.02 11.10 12.41
N GLY A 27 -9.50 9.88 12.13
CA GLY A 27 -10.72 9.35 12.75
C GLY A 27 -12.03 9.77 12.07
N SER A 28 -12.00 10.71 11.12
CA SER A 28 -13.14 10.99 10.26
C SER A 28 -13.17 10.05 9.04
N GLY A 29 -14.30 10.01 8.34
CA GLY A 29 -14.41 9.21 7.10
C GLY A 29 -14.39 7.70 7.32
N ASN A 30 -14.70 7.23 8.53
CA ASN A 30 -14.89 5.80 8.80
C ASN A 30 -16.22 5.33 8.22
N MET A 31 -16.17 4.26 7.44
CA MET A 31 -17.39 3.58 6.99
C MET A 31 -18.12 2.99 8.22
N PRO A 32 -19.43 3.26 8.40
CA PRO A 32 -20.22 2.60 9.43
C PRO A 32 -20.27 1.07 9.22
N LEU A 33 -20.26 0.31 10.32
CA LEU A 33 -20.27 -1.15 10.26
C LEU A 33 -21.55 -1.71 9.64
N ASP A 34 -22.69 -1.09 9.90
CA ASP A 34 -23.98 -1.48 9.33
C ASP A 34 -23.98 -1.32 7.79
N LEU A 35 -23.36 -0.26 7.27
CA LEU A 35 -23.18 -0.08 5.84
C LEU A 35 -22.25 -1.16 5.26
N MET A 36 -21.14 -1.46 5.94
CA MET A 36 -20.22 -2.51 5.52
C MET A 36 -20.90 -3.88 5.52
N GLU A 37 -21.64 -4.21 6.56
CA GLU A 37 -22.41 -5.44 6.65
C GLU A 37 -23.45 -5.54 5.53
N LYS A 38 -24.15 -4.43 5.28
CA LYS A 38 -25.12 -4.37 4.16
C LYS A 38 -24.45 -4.67 2.81
N ILE A 39 -23.27 -4.09 2.54
CA ILE A 39 -22.53 -4.35 1.31
C ILE A 39 -22.19 -5.84 1.16
N PHE A 40 -21.66 -6.46 2.22
CA PHE A 40 -21.33 -7.89 2.17
C PHE A 40 -22.56 -8.78 2.05
N ALA A 41 -23.64 -8.45 2.73
CA ALA A 41 -24.91 -9.18 2.64
C ALA A 41 -25.52 -9.09 1.24
N ASP A 42 -25.55 -7.91 0.64
CA ASP A 42 -26.07 -7.69 -0.72
C ASP A 42 -25.24 -8.49 -1.75
N LEU A 43 -23.91 -8.43 -1.66
CA LEU A 43 -23.02 -9.21 -2.53
C LEU A 43 -23.20 -10.71 -2.37
N ASP A 44 -23.31 -11.20 -1.14
CA ASP A 44 -23.54 -12.62 -0.87
C ASP A 44 -24.92 -13.07 -1.38
N SER A 45 -25.94 -12.23 -1.27
CA SER A 45 -27.26 -12.46 -1.84
C SER A 45 -27.20 -12.55 -3.37
N GLU A 46 -26.50 -11.60 -4.01
CA GLU A 46 -26.35 -11.58 -5.48
C GLU A 46 -25.62 -12.83 -6.02
N LYS A 47 -24.59 -13.32 -5.32
CA LYS A 47 -23.88 -14.55 -5.70
C LYS A 47 -24.77 -15.79 -5.73
N ARG A 48 -25.84 -15.81 -4.93
CA ARG A 48 -26.76 -16.96 -4.81
C ARG A 48 -27.90 -16.93 -5.83
N LYS A 49 -28.10 -15.83 -6.52
CA LYS A 49 -29.17 -15.73 -7.54
C LYS A 49 -28.76 -16.46 -8.81
N PRO A 50 -29.65 -17.23 -9.44
CA PRO A 50 -29.34 -17.92 -10.69
C PRO A 50 -28.87 -17.01 -11.83
N ASN A 51 -29.38 -15.77 -11.89
CA ASN A 51 -29.02 -14.73 -12.85
C ASN A 51 -28.43 -13.49 -12.14
N GLY A 52 -27.74 -13.70 -11.03
CA GLY A 52 -27.09 -12.61 -10.29
C GLY A 52 -25.98 -11.94 -11.11
N VAL A 53 -25.80 -10.64 -10.92
CA VAL A 53 -24.76 -9.86 -11.60
C VAL A 53 -23.38 -10.11 -11.00
N VAL A 54 -23.30 -10.72 -9.84
CA VAL A 54 -22.06 -11.08 -9.14
C VAL A 54 -21.76 -12.56 -9.35
N SER A 55 -20.53 -12.87 -9.80
CA SER A 55 -20.08 -14.25 -9.96
C SER A 55 -20.24 -15.06 -8.67
N PRO A 56 -20.75 -16.30 -8.72
CA PRO A 56 -20.82 -17.18 -7.55
C PRO A 56 -19.47 -17.40 -6.84
N ASN A 57 -18.38 -17.31 -7.59
CA ASN A 57 -17.01 -17.48 -7.09
C ASN A 57 -16.39 -16.18 -6.58
N PHE A 58 -17.11 -15.07 -6.65
CA PHE A 58 -16.60 -13.77 -6.16
C PHE A 58 -16.54 -13.77 -4.63
N ASN A 59 -15.33 -13.76 -4.08
CA ASN A 59 -15.10 -13.85 -2.64
C ASN A 59 -13.94 -12.97 -2.16
N PHE A 60 -13.52 -11.98 -2.98
CA PHE A 60 -12.35 -11.18 -2.66
C PHE A 60 -12.66 -9.69 -2.66
N PHE A 61 -12.12 -8.98 -1.67
CA PHE A 61 -12.08 -7.52 -1.65
C PHE A 61 -10.69 -7.02 -1.25
N THR A 62 -10.38 -5.81 -1.66
CA THR A 62 -9.17 -5.08 -1.26
C THR A 62 -9.55 -3.76 -0.62
N THR A 63 -8.76 -3.35 0.36
CA THR A 63 -8.89 -2.06 1.07
C THR A 63 -7.82 -1.06 0.63
N ALA A 64 -7.02 -1.44 -0.38
CA ALA A 64 -5.86 -0.69 -0.82
C ALA A 64 -6.23 0.43 -1.79
N HIS A 65 -6.34 1.66 -1.32
CA HIS A 65 -6.46 2.84 -2.17
C HIS A 65 -5.65 4.01 -1.58
N TYR A 66 -6.29 5.04 -1.04
CA TYR A 66 -5.63 6.23 -0.51
C TYR A 66 -5.66 6.26 1.03
N ASN A 67 -5.58 5.09 1.65
CA ASN A 67 -5.71 4.94 3.09
C ASN A 67 -4.61 4.04 3.68
N GLU A 68 -4.53 4.03 5.00
CA GLU A 68 -3.82 3.02 5.79
C GLU A 68 -4.89 2.23 6.57
N VAL A 69 -5.29 1.09 6.02
CA VAL A 69 -6.42 0.31 6.55
C VAL A 69 -6.24 -0.14 8.00
N LEU A 70 -5.00 -0.33 8.45
CA LEU A 70 -4.71 -0.73 9.83
C LEU A 70 -4.93 0.38 10.86
N LEU A 71 -5.28 1.59 10.42
CA LEU A 71 -5.76 2.68 11.27
C LEU A 71 -7.30 2.74 11.37
N TYR A 72 -8.00 1.92 10.58
CA TYR A 72 -9.45 1.85 10.67
C TYR A 72 -9.86 1.28 12.03
N LYS A 73 -10.65 2.05 12.78
CA LYS A 73 -11.02 1.71 14.17
C LYS A 73 -11.80 0.40 14.30
N HIS A 74 -12.41 -0.09 13.22
CA HIS A 74 -13.20 -1.30 13.17
C HIS A 74 -12.56 -2.39 12.29
N VAL A 75 -11.23 -2.44 12.22
CA VAL A 75 -10.52 -3.42 11.37
C VAL A 75 -10.84 -4.85 11.78
N LYS A 76 -10.99 -5.11 13.08
CA LYS A 76 -11.36 -6.43 13.59
C LYS A 76 -12.77 -6.83 13.14
N GLU A 77 -13.74 -5.94 13.35
CA GLU A 77 -15.13 -6.16 12.96
C GLU A 77 -15.26 -6.30 11.43
N MET A 78 -14.44 -5.62 10.64
CA MET A 78 -14.35 -5.81 9.19
C MET A 78 -13.92 -7.25 8.87
N PHE A 79 -12.94 -7.81 9.58
CA PHE A 79 -12.52 -9.20 9.38
C PHE A 79 -13.60 -10.18 9.86
N ASP A 80 -14.31 -9.89 10.97
CA ASP A 80 -15.43 -10.69 11.43
C ASP A 80 -16.55 -10.75 10.39
N LEU A 81 -16.90 -9.61 9.80
CA LEU A 81 -17.90 -9.53 8.72
C LEU A 81 -17.43 -10.27 7.46
N ALA A 82 -16.16 -10.10 7.08
CA ALA A 82 -15.60 -10.83 5.95
C ALA A 82 -15.66 -12.36 6.16
N ARG A 83 -15.33 -12.83 7.36
CA ARG A 83 -15.47 -14.26 7.74
C ARG A 83 -16.92 -14.73 7.67
N LYS A 84 -17.86 -13.95 8.22
CA LYS A 84 -19.29 -14.26 8.22
C LYS A 84 -19.82 -14.47 6.81
N TYR A 85 -19.45 -13.62 5.87
CA TYR A 85 -19.92 -13.65 4.48
C TYR A 85 -18.97 -14.39 3.51
N LYS A 86 -17.93 -15.07 4.06
CA LYS A 86 -16.94 -15.85 3.30
C LYS A 86 -16.19 -15.05 2.25
N PHE A 87 -15.83 -13.82 2.59
CA PHE A 87 -14.91 -13.01 1.81
C PHE A 87 -13.49 -13.15 2.33
N THR A 88 -12.55 -13.03 1.43
CA THR A 88 -11.12 -12.91 1.72
C THR A 88 -10.63 -11.51 1.35
N THR A 89 -9.53 -11.09 1.95
CA THR A 89 -8.99 -9.75 1.71
C THR A 89 -7.47 -9.75 1.54
N TYR A 90 -7.02 -8.68 0.93
CA TYR A 90 -5.65 -8.25 0.82
C TYR A 90 -5.44 -7.03 1.74
N VAL A 91 -4.50 -7.12 2.67
CA VAL A 91 -4.08 -6.01 3.53
C VAL A 91 -2.87 -5.35 2.91
N LEU A 92 -2.99 -4.08 2.54
CA LEU A 92 -1.88 -3.23 2.10
C LEU A 92 -1.59 -2.19 3.17
N SER A 93 -0.32 -2.10 3.60
CA SER A 93 0.10 -1.20 4.67
C SER A 93 1.43 -0.51 4.33
N ASN A 94 1.66 0.65 4.95
CA ASN A 94 2.96 1.34 4.90
C ASN A 94 4.00 0.77 5.89
N GLY A 95 3.62 -0.26 6.67
CA GLY A 95 4.47 -0.96 7.62
C GLY A 95 4.58 -0.28 9.01
N ILE A 96 4.38 1.02 9.12
CA ILE A 96 4.39 1.71 10.43
C ILE A 96 3.18 1.32 11.27
N SER A 97 2.03 1.13 10.64
CA SER A 97 0.81 0.66 11.29
C SER A 97 0.77 -0.85 11.51
N LEU A 98 1.75 -1.59 11.00
CA LEU A 98 1.90 -3.04 11.18
C LEU A 98 2.57 -3.37 12.53
N HIS A 99 2.16 -2.70 13.61
CA HIS A 99 2.68 -2.97 14.95
C HIS A 99 2.13 -4.30 15.49
N LYS A 100 2.73 -4.78 16.60
CA LYS A 100 2.46 -6.10 17.19
C LYS A 100 0.96 -6.45 17.27
N HIS A 101 0.13 -5.54 17.77
CA HIS A 101 -1.31 -5.77 17.89
C HIS A 101 -1.97 -6.06 16.53
N ASN A 102 -1.66 -5.28 15.50
CA ASN A 102 -2.24 -5.48 14.17
C ASN A 102 -1.69 -6.75 13.48
N VAL A 103 -0.43 -7.11 13.72
CA VAL A 103 0.13 -8.37 13.25
C VAL A 103 -0.55 -9.57 13.91
N ASP A 104 -0.74 -9.53 15.23
CA ASP A 104 -1.44 -10.57 15.98
C ASP A 104 -2.90 -10.69 15.49
N LEU A 105 -3.57 -9.56 15.29
CA LEU A 105 -4.92 -9.54 14.74
C LEU A 105 -4.98 -10.21 13.35
N ILE A 106 -4.07 -9.86 12.44
CA ILE A 106 -4.02 -10.50 11.10
C ILE A 106 -3.82 -12.02 11.24
N ALA A 107 -2.96 -12.45 12.16
CA ALA A 107 -2.67 -13.86 12.38
C ALA A 107 -3.87 -14.66 12.95
N GLU A 108 -4.84 -14.00 13.59
CA GLU A 108 -6.10 -14.60 14.05
C GLU A 108 -7.11 -14.88 12.93
N TYR A 109 -6.86 -14.31 11.73
CA TYR A 109 -7.76 -14.39 10.57
C TYR A 109 -7.12 -15.01 9.33
N PRO A 110 -6.46 -16.19 9.41
CA PRO A 110 -5.77 -16.80 8.28
C PRO A 110 -6.74 -17.28 7.18
N ASP A 111 -8.03 -17.44 7.53
CA ASP A 111 -9.12 -17.76 6.61
C ASP A 111 -9.60 -16.53 5.83
N VAL A 112 -9.42 -15.33 6.36
CA VAL A 112 -9.85 -14.04 5.77
C VAL A 112 -8.69 -13.33 5.08
N VAL A 113 -7.59 -13.10 5.79
CA VAL A 113 -6.44 -12.38 5.23
C VAL A 113 -5.55 -13.37 4.48
N LYS A 114 -5.58 -13.28 3.16
CA LYS A 114 -4.83 -14.17 2.26
C LYS A 114 -3.54 -13.56 1.75
N HIS A 115 -3.38 -12.25 1.90
CA HIS A 115 -2.24 -11.54 1.39
C HIS A 115 -1.94 -10.31 2.27
N VAL A 116 -0.68 -10.07 2.55
CA VAL A 116 -0.18 -8.86 3.21
C VAL A 116 0.92 -8.26 2.36
N GLY A 117 0.69 -7.07 1.85
CA GLY A 117 1.65 -6.30 1.07
C GLY A 117 2.05 -5.03 1.78
N LEU A 118 3.33 -4.75 1.79
CA LEU A 118 3.91 -3.60 2.46
C LEU A 118 4.50 -2.64 1.45
N ASN A 119 3.95 -1.44 1.35
CA ASN A 119 4.49 -0.39 0.50
C ASN A 119 5.61 0.35 1.24
N ILE A 120 6.85 -0.01 0.94
CA ILE A 120 8.03 0.57 1.57
C ILE A 120 8.92 1.18 0.48
N PRO A 121 9.02 2.52 0.42
CA PRO A 121 9.67 3.20 -0.71
C PRO A 121 11.21 3.15 -0.69
N ALA A 122 11.82 2.80 0.45
CA ALA A 122 13.26 2.65 0.60
C ALA A 122 13.63 1.88 1.87
N PHE A 123 14.89 1.39 1.95
CA PHE A 123 15.44 0.65 3.09
C PHE A 123 16.72 1.31 3.65
N GLU A 124 16.99 2.54 3.26
CA GLU A 124 17.95 3.43 3.91
C GLU A 124 17.17 4.48 4.69
N LYS A 125 17.50 4.67 5.96
CA LYS A 125 16.74 5.46 6.94
C LYS A 125 16.34 6.85 6.43
N GLU A 126 17.28 7.62 5.94
CA GLU A 126 17.05 9.00 5.48
C GLU A 126 16.24 9.03 4.16
N LEU A 127 16.54 8.11 3.26
CA LEU A 127 15.82 8.00 2.00
C LEU A 127 14.38 7.55 2.21
N TRP A 128 14.17 6.58 3.12
CA TRP A 128 12.83 6.16 3.51
C TRP A 128 12.01 7.31 4.11
N ALA A 129 12.60 8.07 5.04
CA ALA A 129 11.95 9.23 5.65
C ALA A 129 11.55 10.27 4.58
N LYS A 130 12.46 10.61 3.68
CA LYS A 130 12.22 11.53 2.56
C LYS A 130 11.06 11.05 1.66
N ARG A 131 11.01 9.76 1.37
CA ARG A 131 10.05 9.17 0.43
C ARG A 131 8.70 8.87 1.04
N SER A 132 8.66 8.46 2.30
CA SER A 132 7.42 8.10 3.01
C SER A 132 6.73 9.28 3.68
N GLY A 133 7.49 10.33 4.00
CA GLY A 133 7.03 11.48 4.76
C GLY A 133 6.95 11.27 6.27
N PHE A 134 7.48 10.15 6.75
CA PHE A 134 7.71 9.92 8.19
C PHE A 134 9.02 10.57 8.66
N SER A 135 9.22 10.67 9.98
CA SER A 135 10.53 11.05 10.53
C SER A 135 11.50 9.86 10.46
N ALA A 136 12.78 10.15 10.31
CA ALA A 136 13.82 9.11 10.25
C ALA A 136 13.83 8.20 11.48
N ASP A 137 13.51 8.73 12.67
CA ASP A 137 13.46 7.96 13.92
C ASP A 137 12.42 6.84 13.91
N GLN A 138 11.40 6.94 13.04
CA GLN A 138 10.38 5.89 12.90
C GLN A 138 10.86 4.69 12.06
N PHE A 139 12.03 4.78 11.41
CA PHE A 139 12.58 3.69 10.61
C PHE A 139 12.91 2.45 11.44
N ASP A 140 13.45 2.63 12.65
CA ASP A 140 13.76 1.52 13.54
C ASP A 140 12.48 0.79 13.99
N ARG A 141 11.40 1.54 14.19
CA ARG A 141 10.07 0.97 14.45
C ARG A 141 9.54 0.21 13.23
N LEU A 142 9.73 0.72 12.01
CA LEU A 142 9.39 -0.03 10.80
C LEU A 142 10.12 -1.38 10.77
N CYS A 143 11.44 -1.39 10.97
CA CYS A 143 12.23 -2.61 10.96
C CYS A 143 11.73 -3.61 12.02
N SER A 144 11.49 -3.17 13.24
CA SER A 144 10.96 -4.02 14.31
C SER A 144 9.58 -4.61 13.97
N ASN A 145 8.71 -3.82 13.35
CA ASN A 145 7.40 -4.30 12.88
C ASN A 145 7.56 -5.39 11.80
N LEU A 146 8.48 -5.20 10.85
CA LEU A 146 8.74 -6.16 9.78
C LEU A 146 9.32 -7.47 10.33
N GLU A 147 10.26 -7.38 11.27
CA GLU A 147 10.82 -8.56 11.94
C GLU A 147 9.72 -9.37 12.65
N TYR A 148 8.85 -8.70 13.41
CA TYR A 148 7.74 -9.37 14.09
C TYR A 148 6.75 -9.98 13.09
N ALA A 149 6.39 -9.25 12.04
CA ALA A 149 5.51 -9.75 10.99
C ALA A 149 6.11 -10.95 10.26
N SER A 150 7.42 -10.95 9.97
CA SER A 150 8.11 -12.06 9.31
C SER A 150 8.00 -13.38 10.10
N GLN A 151 7.98 -13.28 11.43
CA GLN A 151 7.84 -14.45 12.30
C GLN A 151 6.38 -14.94 12.37
N LYS A 152 5.45 -14.02 12.59
CA LYS A 152 4.04 -14.33 12.83
C LYS A 152 3.24 -14.66 11.58
N LEU A 153 3.57 -14.03 10.46
CA LEU A 153 2.82 -14.13 9.20
C LEU A 153 3.54 -15.00 8.15
N SER A 154 4.60 -15.72 8.52
CA SER A 154 5.37 -16.60 7.62
C SER A 154 4.52 -17.69 6.94
N TYR A 155 3.36 -18.03 7.50
CA TYR A 155 2.40 -18.98 6.89
C TYR A 155 1.82 -18.46 5.55
N LEU A 156 1.86 -17.15 5.30
CA LEU A 156 1.43 -16.54 4.04
C LEU A 156 2.41 -16.83 2.89
N LYS A 157 3.62 -17.24 3.17
CA LYS A 157 4.66 -17.56 2.17
C LYS A 157 4.83 -16.43 1.14
N ASP A 158 4.64 -16.72 -0.14
CA ASP A 158 4.75 -15.76 -1.24
C ASP A 158 3.73 -14.62 -1.20
N GLU A 159 2.68 -14.76 -0.39
CA GLU A 159 1.66 -13.72 -0.20
C GLU A 159 2.01 -12.74 0.92
N LEU A 160 3.15 -12.92 1.59
CA LEU A 160 3.76 -11.93 2.47
C LEU A 160 4.79 -11.13 1.65
N GLN A 161 4.44 -9.90 1.26
CA GLN A 161 5.19 -9.17 0.25
C GLN A 161 5.66 -7.80 0.73
N ILE A 162 6.84 -7.41 0.26
CA ILE A 162 7.33 -6.03 0.30
C ILE A 162 7.31 -5.46 -1.11
N HIS A 163 6.58 -4.37 -1.30
CA HIS A 163 6.53 -3.61 -2.53
C HIS A 163 7.46 -2.39 -2.39
N VAL A 164 8.61 -2.45 -3.04
CA VAL A 164 9.54 -1.31 -3.09
C VAL A 164 9.04 -0.35 -4.15
N ASN A 165 8.23 0.62 -3.73
CA ASN A 165 7.64 1.60 -4.63
C ASN A 165 8.68 2.66 -5.02
N GLY A 166 9.44 2.35 -6.03
CA GLY A 166 10.34 3.24 -6.74
C GLY A 166 9.94 3.35 -8.21
N LEU A 167 10.59 4.22 -8.93
CA LEU A 167 10.45 4.26 -10.39
C LEU A 167 11.19 3.04 -10.95
N SER A 168 10.48 2.12 -11.60
CA SER A 168 11.13 1.04 -12.30
C SER A 168 11.81 1.59 -13.55
N GLN A 169 12.96 1.01 -13.93
CA GLN A 169 13.70 1.39 -15.13
C GLN A 169 12.80 1.36 -16.38
N ASP A 170 11.87 0.41 -16.48
CA ASP A 170 10.96 0.25 -17.61
C ASP A 170 9.91 1.36 -17.70
N LEU A 171 9.39 1.84 -16.57
CA LEU A 171 8.45 2.98 -16.53
C LEU A 171 9.15 4.28 -16.93
N PHE A 172 10.36 4.48 -16.46
CA PHE A 172 11.18 5.65 -16.83
C PHE A 172 11.55 5.64 -18.30
N THR A 173 12.11 4.52 -18.79
CA THR A 173 12.61 4.40 -20.19
C THR A 173 11.48 4.49 -21.19
N ASN A 174 10.32 3.89 -20.95
CA ASN A 174 9.28 3.78 -21.95
C ASN A 174 8.28 4.95 -21.99
N ASN A 175 8.01 5.61 -20.86
CA ASN A 175 6.96 6.62 -20.79
C ASN A 175 7.44 8.06 -20.48
N TYR A 176 8.59 8.24 -19.84
CA TYR A 176 8.99 9.54 -19.30
C TYR A 176 10.30 10.07 -19.89
N VAL A 177 11.23 9.21 -20.30
CA VAL A 177 12.57 9.57 -20.81
C VAL A 177 12.53 10.19 -22.22
N LYS A 178 11.48 9.97 -22.99
CA LYS A 178 11.38 10.51 -24.37
C LYS A 178 11.12 12.01 -24.45
N LYS A 179 11.04 12.75 -23.34
CA LYS A 179 10.58 14.15 -23.32
C LYS A 179 11.63 15.22 -23.02
N GLY A 180 12.91 14.91 -22.82
CA GLY A 180 13.94 15.95 -22.70
C GLY A 180 15.30 15.50 -22.17
N PRO A 181 16.40 16.14 -22.62
CA PRO A 181 17.79 15.77 -22.29
C PRO A 181 18.17 16.02 -20.83
N GLU A 182 17.49 16.89 -20.10
CA GLU A 182 17.73 17.12 -18.66
C GLU A 182 17.21 15.98 -17.76
N PHE A 183 16.42 15.09 -18.31
CA PHE A 183 15.84 13.96 -17.58
C PHE A 183 16.76 12.74 -17.55
N ASP A 184 17.69 12.58 -18.49
CA ASP A 184 18.45 11.35 -18.69
C ASP A 184 19.45 11.02 -17.57
N SER A 185 20.21 11.98 -17.07
CA SER A 185 21.19 11.73 -15.99
C SER A 185 20.52 11.44 -14.65
N HIS A 186 19.43 12.12 -14.35
CA HIS A 186 18.63 11.89 -13.12
C HIS A 186 17.94 10.52 -13.14
N ASN A 187 17.60 10.01 -14.30
CA ASN A 187 16.89 8.77 -14.47
C ASN A 187 17.77 7.54 -14.22
N TYR A 188 19.01 7.60 -14.65
CA TYR A 188 19.97 6.51 -14.44
C TYR A 188 20.28 6.33 -12.94
N ASP A 189 20.47 7.43 -12.21
CA ASP A 189 20.74 7.41 -10.77
C ASP A 189 19.52 6.89 -9.98
N LEU A 190 18.31 7.27 -10.36
CA LEU A 190 17.08 6.78 -9.72
C LEU A 190 16.85 5.28 -9.97
N ALA A 191 17.17 4.75 -11.15
CA ALA A 191 17.04 3.32 -11.43
C ALA A 191 18.05 2.49 -10.62
N ASN A 192 19.29 2.97 -10.52
CA ASN A 192 20.33 2.32 -9.70
C ASN A 192 19.98 2.38 -8.21
N GLU A 193 19.52 3.55 -7.73
CA GLU A 193 19.05 3.73 -6.36
C GLU A 193 17.89 2.78 -6.06
N HIS A 194 16.91 2.65 -6.97
CA HIS A 194 15.80 1.72 -6.80
C HIS A 194 16.27 0.27 -6.72
N THR A 195 17.16 -0.15 -7.61
CA THR A 195 17.75 -1.49 -7.59
C THR A 195 18.46 -1.76 -6.26
N THR A 196 19.19 -0.77 -5.75
CA THR A 196 19.83 -0.84 -4.43
C THR A 196 18.80 -1.07 -3.33
N GLN A 197 17.68 -0.35 -3.32
CA GLN A 197 16.64 -0.50 -2.31
C GLN A 197 15.96 -1.88 -2.38
N VAL A 198 15.73 -2.41 -3.58
CA VAL A 198 15.20 -3.78 -3.76
C VAL A 198 16.17 -4.82 -3.20
N ASN A 199 17.47 -4.67 -3.45
CA ASN A 199 18.49 -5.58 -2.93
C ASN A 199 18.63 -5.49 -1.41
N LEU A 200 18.54 -4.28 -0.83
CA LEU A 200 18.50 -4.10 0.62
C LEU A 200 17.28 -4.78 1.25
N ALA A 201 16.09 -4.62 0.66
CA ALA A 201 14.88 -5.28 1.13
C ALA A 201 15.06 -6.81 1.19
N LYS A 202 15.57 -7.42 0.11
CA LYS A 202 15.83 -8.87 0.03
C LYS A 202 16.85 -9.33 1.07
N LYS A 203 17.87 -8.53 1.32
CA LYS A 203 18.93 -8.84 2.29
C LYS A 203 18.44 -8.75 3.73
N LEU A 204 17.70 -7.68 4.06
CA LEU A 204 17.24 -7.40 5.41
C LEU A 204 16.05 -8.28 5.83
N PHE A 205 15.16 -8.56 4.90
CA PHE A 205 13.89 -9.25 5.16
C PHE A 205 13.66 -10.42 4.20
N PRO A 206 14.48 -11.48 4.25
CA PRO A 206 14.44 -12.59 3.28
C PRO A 206 13.16 -13.44 3.32
N VAL A 207 12.37 -13.34 4.37
CA VAL A 207 11.07 -14.03 4.50
C VAL A 207 10.02 -13.41 3.57
N PHE A 208 10.16 -12.12 3.28
CA PHE A 208 9.21 -11.43 2.40
C PHE A 208 9.56 -11.66 0.93
N LYS A 209 8.54 -11.88 0.13
CA LYS A 209 8.68 -11.80 -1.33
C LYS A 209 8.80 -10.33 -1.73
N VAL A 210 9.98 -9.92 -2.15
CA VAL A 210 10.21 -8.54 -2.56
C VAL A 210 9.72 -8.35 -4.00
N MET A 211 8.76 -7.46 -4.15
CA MET A 211 8.16 -7.08 -5.43
C MET A 211 8.71 -5.73 -5.88
N ASN A 212 8.83 -5.60 -7.19
CA ASN A 212 9.11 -4.34 -7.87
C ASN A 212 7.85 -3.91 -8.62
N PRO A 213 6.88 -3.29 -7.94
CA PRO A 213 5.61 -2.96 -8.56
C PRO A 213 5.78 -1.80 -9.54
N TYR A 214 5.02 -1.86 -10.61
CA TYR A 214 4.87 -0.73 -11.51
C TYR A 214 4.15 0.41 -10.79
N ILE A 215 4.65 1.64 -10.96
CA ILE A 215 3.91 2.83 -10.56
C ILE A 215 2.84 3.08 -11.62
N PHE A 216 1.58 2.92 -11.24
CA PHE A 216 0.47 3.29 -12.09
C PHE A 216 0.32 4.82 -12.10
N ASP A 217 0.28 5.41 -13.29
CA ASP A 217 -0.06 6.81 -13.47
C ASP A 217 -1.56 7.03 -13.22
N ARG A 218 -1.95 7.02 -12.00
CA ARG A 218 -3.31 7.15 -11.47
C ARG A 218 -4.10 8.24 -12.21
N ALA A 219 -4.67 7.89 -13.38
CA ALA A 219 -5.45 8.74 -14.28
C ALA A 219 -4.71 10.00 -14.77
N GLY A 220 -3.41 9.91 -15.05
CA GLY A 220 -2.61 11.03 -15.54
C GLY A 220 -2.10 11.96 -14.45
N TYR A 221 -2.40 11.67 -13.18
CA TYR A 221 -1.99 12.52 -12.06
C TYR A 221 -0.47 12.64 -11.97
N ILE A 222 0.26 11.53 -12.03
CA ILE A 222 1.72 11.54 -11.98
C ILE A 222 2.31 12.24 -13.21
N ASN A 223 1.73 12.04 -14.40
CA ASN A 223 2.11 12.75 -15.62
C ASN A 223 1.92 14.25 -15.51
N ASN A 224 0.77 14.68 -15.01
CA ASN A 224 0.46 16.11 -14.83
C ASN A 224 1.39 16.75 -13.79
N VAL A 225 1.71 16.02 -12.75
CA VAL A 225 2.61 16.43 -11.68
C VAL A 225 4.05 16.52 -12.18
N LEU A 226 4.54 15.52 -12.92
CA LEU A 226 5.91 15.49 -13.46
C LEU A 226 6.10 16.43 -14.65
N SER A 227 5.05 16.77 -15.38
CA SER A 227 5.12 17.75 -16.47
C SER A 227 5.17 19.21 -16.00
N ASN A 228 4.81 19.46 -14.73
CA ASN A 228 4.98 20.77 -14.11
C ASN A 228 6.36 20.83 -13.44
N GLN A 229 7.32 21.54 -14.07
CA GLN A 229 8.72 21.62 -13.61
C GLN A 229 8.85 22.10 -12.15
N GLU A 230 7.98 22.99 -11.70
CA GLU A 230 8.00 23.50 -10.33
C GLU A 230 7.55 22.44 -9.32
N PHE A 231 6.59 21.65 -9.69
CA PHE A 231 6.07 20.54 -8.88
C PHE A 231 7.08 19.36 -8.87
N SER A 232 7.73 19.09 -9.99
CA SER A 232 8.80 18.08 -10.06
C SER A 232 9.98 18.42 -9.15
N LYS A 233 10.38 19.70 -9.08
CA LYS A 233 11.40 20.16 -8.11
C LYS A 233 10.96 19.99 -6.66
N GLN A 234 9.70 20.26 -6.35
CA GLN A 234 9.16 20.06 -4.99
C GLN A 234 9.12 18.58 -4.60
N LEU A 235 8.72 17.70 -5.53
CA LEU A 235 8.75 16.24 -5.35
C LEU A 235 10.16 15.73 -5.06
N MET A 236 11.13 16.18 -5.87
CA MET A 236 12.53 15.73 -5.78
C MET A 236 13.25 16.29 -4.55
N THR A 237 12.92 17.50 -4.12
CA THR A 237 13.61 18.18 -3.02
C THR A 237 12.93 18.03 -1.66
N GLY A 238 11.69 17.51 -1.62
CA GLY A 238 10.89 17.44 -0.40
C GLY A 238 10.51 18.78 0.21
N LYS A 239 10.73 19.89 -0.52
CA LYS A 239 10.34 21.24 -0.10
C LYS A 239 8.90 21.50 -0.56
N LYS A 240 8.11 22.04 0.38
CA LYS A 240 6.79 22.60 0.08
C LYS A 240 6.94 23.90 -0.67
#